data_d89087a0a987949145af4c2b28b07c87
#
_entry.id   d89087a0a987949145af4c2b28b07c87
#
_cell.length_a   1.000
_cell.length_b   1.000
_cell.length_c   1.000
_cell.angle_alpha   90.00
_cell.angle_beta   90.00
_cell.angle_gamma   90.00
#
_symmetry.space_group_name_H-M   'P 1'
#
loop_
_entity.id
_entity.type
_entity.pdbx_description
1 polymer ?
#
loop_
_entity_poly.entity_id
_entity_poly.type
_entity_poly.pdbx_seq_one_letter_code
_entity_poly.pdbx_strand_id
1 'polypeptide(L)'
;MLDKTKYLSEHLASPNEAALSHSNKFDGLHLSPHFSLGELTKTSFKTEDNNEASVCRSSKFDGFRLSPHFTLGELTKTSYKTDDNNEPPLEAVENLIHLCDDWLEELRYLYNVLYVLRPSDDYFTSKEVEPLVINQGFRSYQVMLKMKEAGLNPSETSNHMRGCAVDIRCAGKEQAIRFMNILIDIADQKEQDFDELFLERRGTVYWLHFAARPKDNRRKIDFILK
;
A
#
# COMPACT_ATOMS: atom_id res chain seq x y z
N MET A 1 -37.25 6.69 1.57
CA MET A 1 -35.96 7.23 1.10
C MET A 1 -35.08 7.43 2.32
N LEU A 2 -34.19 6.50 2.63
CA LEU A 2 -33.28 6.63 3.76
C LEU A 2 -32.19 7.61 3.36
N ASP A 3 -31.94 8.57 4.24
CA ASP A 3 -30.94 9.61 4.05
C ASP A 3 -29.54 8.95 4.07
N LYS A 4 -28.96 8.82 2.89
CA LYS A 4 -27.64 8.22 2.67
C LYS A 4 -26.52 8.94 3.44
N THR A 5 -26.70 10.21 3.73
CA THR A 5 -25.75 11.05 4.45
C THR A 5 -25.63 10.64 5.91
N LYS A 6 -26.76 10.27 6.53
CA LYS A 6 -26.80 9.88 7.95
C LYS A 6 -26.18 8.50 8.20
N TYR A 7 -26.40 7.54 7.28
CA TYR A 7 -25.82 6.20 7.39
C TYR A 7 -24.28 6.23 7.23
N LEU A 8 -23.78 7.09 6.34
CA LEU A 8 -22.34 7.26 6.10
C LEU A 8 -21.62 7.92 7.31
N SER A 9 -22.31 8.83 8.02
CA SER A 9 -21.72 9.48 9.21
C SER A 9 -21.66 8.59 10.46
N GLU A 10 -22.53 7.58 10.56
CA GLU A 10 -22.63 6.73 11.76
C GLU A 10 -21.74 5.46 11.68
N HIS A 11 -21.35 5.02 10.47
CA HIS A 11 -20.70 3.72 10.28
C HIS A 11 -19.33 3.79 9.58
N LEU A 12 -18.97 4.94 9.03
CA LEU A 12 -17.72 5.13 8.30
C LEU A 12 -17.13 6.47 8.74
N ALA A 13 -16.21 6.43 9.71
CA ALA A 13 -15.41 7.62 10.00
C ALA A 13 -14.68 8.05 8.72
N SER A 14 -14.86 9.31 8.34
CA SER A 14 -14.16 9.88 7.19
C SER A 14 -12.66 9.73 7.39
N PRO A 15 -11.89 9.31 6.38
CA PRO A 15 -10.43 9.26 6.46
C PRO A 15 -9.80 10.58 6.94
N ASN A 16 -10.41 11.70 6.61
CA ASN A 16 -9.94 13.02 7.03
C ASN A 16 -10.12 13.32 8.53
N GLU A 17 -11.13 12.75 9.21
CA GLU A 17 -11.26 12.96 10.66
C GLU A 17 -10.28 12.10 11.46
N ALA A 18 -9.94 10.91 10.96
CA ALA A 18 -8.90 10.10 11.55
C ALA A 18 -7.49 10.65 11.29
N ALA A 19 -7.24 11.23 10.12
CA ALA A 19 -5.97 11.87 9.77
C ALA A 19 -5.71 13.14 10.60
N LEU A 20 -6.73 13.97 10.84
CA LEU A 20 -6.60 15.17 11.66
C LEU A 20 -6.27 14.88 13.14
N SER A 21 -6.66 13.70 13.66
CA SER A 21 -6.30 13.29 15.02
C SER A 21 -4.88 12.71 15.13
N HIS A 22 -4.27 12.33 14.00
CA HIS A 22 -2.94 11.69 13.95
C HIS A 22 -1.81 12.68 13.64
N SER A 23 -2.07 13.82 12.99
CA SER A 23 -1.05 14.85 12.75
C SER A 23 -0.40 15.32 14.05
N ASN A 24 -1.18 15.44 15.13
CA ASN A 24 -0.69 15.87 16.45
C ASN A 24 0.16 14.83 17.19
N LYS A 25 0.23 13.59 16.71
CA LYS A 25 1.05 12.54 17.35
C LYS A 25 2.44 12.41 16.73
N PHE A 26 2.59 12.90 15.52
CA PHE A 26 3.86 12.84 14.77
C PHE A 26 4.62 14.16 14.71
N ASP A 27 3.96 15.30 15.06
CA ASP A 27 4.60 16.62 15.12
C ASP A 27 5.74 16.72 16.17
N GLY A 28 5.89 15.72 17.04
CA GLY A 28 7.00 15.61 18.00
C GLY A 28 8.16 14.71 17.54
N LEU A 29 8.05 14.04 16.42
CA LEU A 29 9.10 13.20 15.86
C LEU A 29 9.94 13.96 14.83
N HIS A 30 10.61 15.03 15.27
CA HIS A 30 11.79 15.52 14.59
C HIS A 30 12.89 14.46 14.77
N LEU A 31 12.88 13.46 13.88
CA LEU A 31 14.01 12.57 13.73
C LEU A 31 15.17 13.42 13.23
N SER A 32 16.20 13.55 14.04
CA SER A 32 17.43 14.22 13.62
C SER A 32 18.02 13.50 12.42
N PRO A 33 18.82 14.18 11.55
CA PRO A 33 19.44 13.57 10.37
C PRO A 33 20.30 12.33 10.64
N HIS A 34 20.44 11.92 11.88
CA HIS A 34 21.32 10.84 12.33
C HIS A 34 20.59 9.65 12.97
N PHE A 35 19.24 9.61 12.97
CA PHE A 35 18.51 8.45 13.48
C PHE A 35 18.09 7.55 12.32
N SER A 36 18.70 6.36 12.25
CA SER A 36 18.21 5.30 11.37
C SER A 36 17.00 4.60 12.00
N LEU A 37 16.04 4.18 11.17
CA LEU A 37 14.87 3.40 11.60
C LEU A 37 15.29 2.14 12.40
N GLY A 38 16.49 1.61 12.16
CA GLY A 38 17.09 0.47 12.87
C GLY A 38 17.42 0.74 14.34
N GLU A 39 17.56 2.00 14.77
CA GLU A 39 17.83 2.34 16.17
C GLU A 39 16.56 2.43 17.01
N LEU A 40 15.41 2.75 16.41
CA LEU A 40 14.11 2.76 17.08
C LEU A 40 13.57 1.35 17.37
N THR A 41 14.10 0.32 16.73
CA THR A 41 13.65 -1.08 16.86
C THR A 41 14.47 -1.92 17.83
N LYS A 42 15.43 -1.35 18.56
CA LYS A 42 16.25 -2.05 19.57
C LYS A 42 15.56 -2.28 20.91
N THR A 43 14.25 -2.33 20.98
CA THR A 43 13.57 -2.90 22.15
C THR A 43 13.52 -4.41 22.01
N SER A 44 14.42 -5.07 22.72
CA SER A 44 14.51 -6.52 22.85
C SER A 44 13.29 -7.10 23.53
N PHE A 45 12.48 -7.86 22.77
CA PHE A 45 11.66 -8.93 23.35
C PHE A 45 12.29 -10.26 22.95
N LYS A 46 12.92 -10.93 23.93
CA LYS A 46 13.29 -12.34 23.82
C LYS A 46 12.04 -13.17 24.02
N THR A 47 11.60 -13.90 23.00
CA THR A 47 10.83 -15.12 23.17
C THR A 47 11.63 -16.25 22.55
N GLU A 48 12.12 -17.13 23.40
CA GLU A 48 12.62 -18.44 23.03
C GLU A 48 11.40 -19.32 22.76
N ASP A 49 11.25 -19.80 21.52
CA ASP A 49 10.57 -21.07 21.23
C ASP A 49 11.07 -21.62 19.90
N ASN A 50 11.78 -22.73 20.02
CA ASN A 50 12.24 -23.58 18.92
C ASN A 50 11.06 -24.38 18.37
N ASN A 51 10.64 -24.12 17.15
CA ASN A 51 10.00 -25.13 16.30
C ASN A 51 10.20 -24.78 14.81
N GLU A 52 10.97 -25.63 14.12
CA GLU A 52 11.22 -25.52 12.68
C GLU A 52 10.00 -26.01 11.90
N ALA A 53 9.16 -25.07 11.49
CA ALA A 53 8.26 -25.23 10.34
C ALA A 53 8.27 -23.92 9.58
N SER A 54 8.29 -23.94 8.25
CA SER A 54 8.48 -22.81 7.34
C SER A 54 7.65 -21.57 7.72
N VAL A 55 8.10 -20.85 8.72
CA VAL A 55 7.49 -19.61 9.19
C VAL A 55 7.97 -18.52 8.25
N CYS A 56 7.05 -17.93 7.53
CA CYS A 56 7.22 -16.61 6.94
C CYS A 56 7.77 -15.72 8.07
N ARG A 57 9.07 -15.39 8.05
CA ARG A 57 9.69 -14.58 9.10
C ARG A 57 8.94 -13.26 9.14
N SER A 58 8.36 -12.91 10.29
CA SER A 58 7.78 -11.60 10.51
C SER A 58 8.89 -10.56 10.24
N SER A 59 8.57 -9.57 9.42
CA SER A 59 9.47 -8.44 9.19
C SER A 59 9.64 -7.70 10.52
N LYS A 60 10.84 -7.20 10.82
CA LYS A 60 11.06 -6.30 11.97
C LYS A 60 10.14 -5.06 11.94
N PHE A 61 9.45 -4.84 10.86
CA PHE A 61 8.56 -3.72 10.61
C PHE A 61 7.06 -4.07 10.69
N ASP A 62 6.68 -5.33 10.99
CA ASP A 62 5.27 -5.78 10.97
C ASP A 62 4.35 -4.94 11.87
N GLY A 63 4.88 -4.41 12.98
CA GLY A 63 4.13 -3.55 13.89
C GLY A 63 4.15 -2.06 13.57
N PHE A 64 4.94 -1.62 12.58
CA PHE A 64 5.06 -0.20 12.25
C PHE A 64 3.96 0.21 11.25
N ARG A 65 3.01 1.02 11.69
CA ARG A 65 1.92 1.51 10.84
C ARG A 65 2.34 2.73 10.05
N LEU A 66 2.10 2.68 8.75
CA LEU A 66 2.22 3.82 7.83
C LEU A 66 0.92 4.64 7.81
N SER A 67 -0.22 3.94 7.90
CA SER A 67 -1.56 4.53 7.93
C SER A 67 -2.49 3.59 8.72
N PRO A 68 -3.80 3.91 8.92
CA PRO A 68 -4.73 3.08 9.67
C PRO A 68 -4.80 1.61 9.26
N HIS A 69 -4.61 1.30 7.96
CA HIS A 69 -4.77 -0.06 7.44
C HIS A 69 -3.51 -0.65 6.78
N PHE A 70 -2.42 0.12 6.67
CA PHE A 70 -1.19 -0.34 6.04
C PHE A 70 -0.01 -0.30 6.99
N THR A 71 0.84 -1.34 6.93
CA THR A 71 2.06 -1.44 7.75
C THR A 71 3.31 -1.39 6.87
N LEU A 72 4.42 -0.92 7.46
CA LEU A 72 5.71 -0.93 6.78
C LEU A 72 6.16 -2.36 6.43
N GLY A 73 5.87 -3.33 7.31
CA GLY A 73 6.18 -4.73 7.05
C GLY A 73 5.48 -5.28 5.80
N GLU A 74 4.19 -4.92 5.61
CA GLU A 74 3.46 -5.30 4.40
C GLU A 74 4.07 -4.67 3.14
N LEU A 75 4.41 -3.38 3.19
CA LEU A 75 4.93 -2.64 2.04
C LEU A 75 6.43 -2.90 1.75
N THR A 76 7.14 -3.57 2.64
CA THR A 76 8.54 -3.98 2.43
C THR A 76 8.70 -5.49 2.26
N LYS A 77 7.59 -6.24 2.24
CA LYS A 77 7.60 -7.68 2.10
C LYS A 77 8.22 -8.10 0.77
N THR A 78 9.14 -9.07 0.82
CA THR A 78 9.78 -9.65 -0.36
C THR A 78 10.02 -11.15 -0.18
N SER A 79 9.99 -11.92 -1.27
CA SER A 79 10.40 -13.34 -1.27
C SER A 79 11.91 -13.52 -1.40
N TYR A 80 12.64 -12.46 -1.74
CA TYR A 80 14.09 -12.51 -1.91
C TYR A 80 14.80 -12.27 -0.59
N LYS A 81 15.73 -13.16 -0.24
CA LYS A 81 16.59 -12.98 0.91
C LYS A 81 17.78 -12.09 0.51
N THR A 82 17.94 -10.98 1.21
CA THR A 82 19.02 -10.00 1.00
C THR A 82 19.64 -9.62 2.34
N ASP A 83 20.89 -9.17 2.32
CA ASP A 83 21.61 -8.79 3.55
C ASP A 83 21.02 -7.50 4.16
N ASP A 84 20.45 -6.63 3.33
CA ASP A 84 19.77 -5.41 3.75
C ASP A 84 18.33 -5.65 4.25
N ASN A 85 17.84 -6.91 4.23
CA ASN A 85 16.47 -7.29 4.62
C ASN A 85 15.39 -6.44 3.94
N ASN A 86 15.67 -5.89 2.75
CA ASN A 86 14.78 -4.94 2.05
C ASN A 86 14.40 -3.72 2.91
N GLU A 87 15.34 -3.23 3.73
CA GLU A 87 15.11 -2.08 4.62
C GLU A 87 15.04 -0.78 3.82
N PRO A 88 13.94 -0.02 3.91
CA PRO A 88 13.79 1.23 3.19
C PRO A 88 14.56 2.36 3.89
N PRO A 89 15.21 3.26 3.13
CA PRO A 89 15.72 4.52 3.68
C PRO A 89 14.56 5.43 4.09
N LEU A 90 14.82 6.42 4.95
CA LEU A 90 13.82 7.32 5.50
C LEU A 90 12.96 7.99 4.40
N GLU A 91 13.58 8.48 3.34
CA GLU A 91 12.87 9.09 2.20
C GLU A 91 11.87 8.12 1.57
N ALA A 92 12.22 6.84 1.44
CA ALA A 92 11.29 5.84 0.92
C ALA A 92 10.13 5.54 1.88
N VAL A 93 10.36 5.61 3.20
CA VAL A 93 9.31 5.50 4.21
C VAL A 93 8.34 6.67 4.12
N GLU A 94 8.84 7.90 3.99
CA GLU A 94 8.02 9.10 3.81
C GLU A 94 7.17 9.02 2.54
N ASN A 95 7.74 8.55 1.44
CA ASN A 95 7.00 8.31 0.21
C ASN A 95 5.93 7.22 0.35
N LEU A 96 6.22 6.14 1.09
CA LEU A 96 5.23 5.10 1.38
C LEU A 96 4.08 5.62 2.26
N ILE A 97 4.35 6.49 3.24
CA ILE A 97 3.32 7.15 4.05
C ILE A 97 2.41 7.98 3.14
N HIS A 98 2.99 8.85 2.30
CA HIS A 98 2.25 9.64 1.33
C HIS A 98 1.38 8.75 0.41
N LEU A 99 1.93 7.65 -0.10
CA LEU A 99 1.20 6.71 -0.96
C LEU A 99 0.02 6.07 -0.23
N CYS A 100 0.20 5.69 1.05
CA CYS A 100 -0.85 5.11 1.87
C CYS A 100 -1.95 6.12 2.20
N ASP A 101 -1.58 7.28 2.75
CA ASP A 101 -2.53 8.26 3.27
C ASP A 101 -3.33 8.94 2.14
N ASP A 102 -2.65 9.33 1.06
CA ASP A 102 -3.30 10.12 0.01
C ASP A 102 -4.06 9.27 -1.02
N TRP A 103 -3.71 7.97 -1.15
CA TRP A 103 -4.23 7.14 -2.22
C TRP A 103 -4.81 5.80 -1.77
N LEU A 104 -4.07 4.99 -1.04
CA LEU A 104 -4.48 3.62 -0.76
C LEU A 104 -5.63 3.53 0.25
N GLU A 105 -5.63 4.39 1.27
CA GLU A 105 -6.74 4.44 2.24
C GLU A 105 -8.04 4.85 1.55
N GLU A 106 -7.99 5.84 0.68
CA GLU A 106 -9.16 6.29 -0.05
C GLU A 106 -9.64 5.27 -1.09
N LEU A 107 -8.71 4.65 -1.84
CA LEU A 107 -9.03 3.54 -2.74
C LEU A 107 -9.75 2.42 -1.99
N ARG A 108 -9.21 2.01 -0.84
CA ARG A 108 -9.79 0.97 0.02
C ARG A 108 -11.21 1.35 0.47
N TYR A 109 -11.36 2.58 0.94
CA TYR A 109 -12.65 3.10 1.40
C TYR A 109 -13.68 3.13 0.28
N LEU A 110 -13.38 3.79 -0.83
CA LEU A 110 -14.30 3.94 -1.95
C LEU A 110 -14.65 2.60 -2.61
N TYR A 111 -13.70 1.69 -2.75
CA TYR A 111 -13.99 0.36 -3.28
C TYR A 111 -14.99 -0.39 -2.42
N ASN A 112 -14.81 -0.39 -1.10
CA ASN A 112 -15.73 -1.04 -0.20
C ASN A 112 -17.13 -0.40 -0.22
N VAL A 113 -17.22 0.91 -0.21
CA VAL A 113 -18.52 1.62 -0.26
C VAL A 113 -19.23 1.35 -1.58
N LEU A 114 -18.52 1.39 -2.70
CA LEU A 114 -19.13 1.31 -4.01
C LEU A 114 -19.48 -0.13 -4.45
N TYR A 115 -18.68 -1.13 -4.02
CA TYR A 115 -18.75 -2.47 -4.60
C TYR A 115 -18.94 -3.61 -3.60
N VAL A 116 -18.56 -3.44 -2.33
CA VAL A 116 -18.61 -4.51 -1.32
C VAL A 116 -19.82 -4.34 -0.40
N LEU A 117 -20.02 -3.16 0.16
CA LEU A 117 -21.03 -2.86 1.17
C LEU A 117 -22.37 -2.42 0.58
N ARG A 118 -22.59 -2.57 -0.72
CA ARG A 118 -23.87 -2.20 -1.34
C ARG A 118 -25.01 -2.92 -0.64
N PRO A 119 -26.07 -2.20 -0.17
CA PRO A 119 -27.30 -2.84 0.21
C PRO A 119 -27.86 -3.54 -1.04
N SER A 120 -27.89 -4.85 -1.07
CA SER A 120 -28.77 -5.57 -1.98
C SER A 120 -30.20 -5.33 -1.49
N ASP A 121 -31.15 -5.10 -2.38
CA ASP A 121 -32.51 -4.69 -2.08
C ASP A 121 -33.28 -5.64 -1.13
N ASP A 122 -32.75 -6.81 -0.80
CA ASP A 122 -33.47 -7.84 -0.07
C ASP A 122 -32.82 -8.41 1.20
N TYR A 123 -31.54 -8.15 1.51
CA TYR A 123 -30.92 -8.65 2.75
C TYR A 123 -29.71 -7.82 3.16
N PHE A 124 -29.68 -7.36 4.41
CA PHE A 124 -28.46 -6.95 5.13
C PHE A 124 -27.57 -8.19 5.33
N THR A 125 -26.88 -8.62 4.31
CA THR A 125 -25.74 -9.48 4.51
C THR A 125 -24.62 -8.61 5.05
N SER A 126 -24.16 -8.88 6.27
CA SER A 126 -22.96 -8.29 6.86
C SER A 126 -21.74 -8.74 6.06
N LYS A 127 -21.54 -8.17 4.87
CA LYS A 127 -20.30 -8.37 4.14
C LYS A 127 -19.20 -7.67 4.91
N GLU A 128 -18.18 -8.42 5.25
CA GLU A 128 -16.98 -7.84 5.84
C GLU A 128 -16.27 -6.93 4.83
N VAL A 129 -15.61 -5.89 5.35
CA VAL A 129 -14.80 -4.98 4.53
C VAL A 129 -13.68 -5.77 3.86
N GLU A 130 -13.57 -5.64 2.55
CA GLU A 130 -12.53 -6.30 1.77
C GLU A 130 -11.21 -5.53 1.90
N PRO A 131 -10.09 -6.17 2.31
CA PRO A 131 -8.80 -5.50 2.40
C PRO A 131 -8.19 -5.30 1.00
N LEU A 132 -7.39 -4.24 0.83
CA LEU A 132 -6.45 -4.17 -0.28
C LEU A 132 -5.23 -5.02 0.07
N VAL A 133 -4.87 -5.94 -0.83
CA VAL A 133 -3.71 -6.81 -0.65
C VAL A 133 -2.55 -6.30 -1.49
N ILE A 134 -1.47 -5.91 -0.83
CA ILE A 134 -0.25 -5.43 -1.51
C ILE A 134 0.68 -6.60 -1.77
N ASN A 135 0.98 -6.84 -3.05
CA ASN A 135 1.93 -7.87 -3.47
C ASN A 135 3.37 -7.39 -3.38
N GLN A 136 3.62 -6.12 -3.68
CA GLN A 136 4.92 -5.49 -3.63
C GLN A 136 4.76 -3.98 -3.35
N GLY A 137 5.57 -3.46 -2.43
CA GLY A 137 5.75 -2.04 -2.19
C GLY A 137 7.20 -1.64 -2.46
N PHE A 138 7.96 -1.29 -1.42
CA PHE A 138 9.37 -0.94 -1.55
C PHE A 138 10.23 -2.10 -2.05
N ARG A 139 11.23 -1.77 -2.84
CA ARG A 139 12.24 -2.68 -3.41
C ARG A 139 13.63 -2.09 -3.25
N SER A 140 14.47 -2.72 -2.44
CA SER A 140 15.88 -2.31 -2.32
C SER A 140 16.68 -2.65 -3.58
N TYR A 141 17.87 -2.05 -3.68
CA TYR A 141 18.79 -2.36 -4.77
C TYR A 141 19.22 -3.84 -4.75
N GLN A 142 19.42 -4.43 -3.58
CA GLN A 142 19.78 -5.85 -3.45
C GLN A 142 18.64 -6.77 -3.92
N VAL A 143 17.40 -6.44 -3.58
CA VAL A 143 16.22 -7.19 -4.10
C VAL A 143 16.16 -7.07 -5.62
N MET A 144 16.40 -5.90 -6.19
CA MET A 144 16.44 -5.70 -7.64
C MET A 144 17.51 -6.57 -8.29
N LEU A 145 18.72 -6.67 -7.72
CA LEU A 145 19.77 -7.57 -8.20
C LEU A 145 19.34 -9.04 -8.15
N LYS A 146 18.73 -9.49 -7.04
CA LYS A 146 18.20 -10.86 -6.92
C LYS A 146 17.11 -11.17 -7.95
N MET A 147 16.29 -10.21 -8.29
CA MET A 147 15.31 -10.36 -9.37
C MET A 147 15.99 -10.55 -10.72
N LYS A 148 17.06 -9.81 -11.01
CA LYS A 148 17.86 -9.98 -12.24
C LYS A 148 18.53 -11.36 -12.28
N GLU A 149 19.13 -11.82 -11.19
CA GLU A 149 19.70 -13.16 -11.05
C GLU A 149 18.66 -14.25 -11.30
N ALA A 150 17.40 -14.02 -10.92
CA ALA A 150 16.26 -14.92 -11.18
C ALA A 150 15.70 -14.82 -12.62
N GLY A 151 16.37 -14.09 -13.52
CA GLY A 151 15.96 -13.95 -14.93
C GLY A 151 14.82 -12.94 -15.17
N LEU A 152 14.47 -12.13 -14.17
CA LEU A 152 13.54 -11.02 -14.34
C LEU A 152 14.29 -9.77 -14.84
N ASN A 153 13.55 -8.84 -15.42
CA ASN A 153 14.12 -7.59 -15.92
C ASN A 153 13.51 -6.37 -15.21
N PRO A 154 13.78 -6.17 -13.89
CA PRO A 154 13.29 -5.00 -13.17
C PRO A 154 14.04 -3.74 -13.63
N SER A 155 13.31 -2.62 -13.72
CA SER A 155 13.91 -1.33 -13.99
C SER A 155 14.77 -0.86 -12.80
N GLU A 156 15.95 -0.32 -13.07
CA GLU A 156 16.83 0.30 -12.08
C GLU A 156 16.33 1.68 -11.60
N THR A 157 15.41 2.28 -12.35
CA THR A 157 14.80 3.57 -12.03
C THR A 157 13.33 3.41 -11.59
N SER A 158 12.96 2.19 -11.15
CA SER A 158 11.59 1.87 -10.74
C SER A 158 11.14 2.73 -9.55
N ASN A 159 9.89 3.16 -9.57
CA ASN A 159 9.24 3.86 -8.46
C ASN A 159 9.19 3.02 -7.17
N HIS A 160 9.19 1.69 -7.26
CA HIS A 160 9.33 0.80 -6.10
C HIS A 160 10.62 1.04 -5.31
N MET A 161 11.73 1.38 -5.97
CA MET A 161 13.02 1.62 -5.31
C MET A 161 13.05 2.93 -4.51
N ARG A 162 12.06 3.78 -4.70
CA ARG A 162 11.89 5.05 -3.99
C ARG A 162 10.75 5.03 -2.97
N GLY A 163 10.05 3.90 -2.83
CA GLY A 163 8.83 3.82 -2.01
C GLY A 163 7.63 4.55 -2.63
N CYS A 164 7.67 4.87 -3.93
CA CYS A 164 6.64 5.61 -4.63
C CYS A 164 5.69 4.70 -5.43
N ALA A 165 5.75 3.39 -5.28
CA ALA A 165 4.89 2.46 -6.02
C ALA A 165 4.46 1.26 -5.20
N VAL A 166 3.28 0.72 -5.54
CA VAL A 166 2.75 -0.55 -5.05
C VAL A 166 2.18 -1.37 -6.19
N ASP A 167 2.27 -2.70 -6.05
CA ASP A 167 1.52 -3.66 -6.85
C ASP A 167 0.36 -4.19 -6.02
N ILE A 168 -0.87 -3.84 -6.40
CA ILE A 168 -2.11 -4.22 -5.71
C ILE A 168 -2.64 -5.50 -6.35
N ARG A 169 -2.81 -6.54 -5.54
CA ARG A 169 -3.42 -7.79 -6.00
C ARG A 169 -4.87 -7.58 -6.40
N CYS A 170 -5.28 -8.16 -7.52
CA CYS A 170 -6.66 -8.15 -7.98
C CYS A 170 -7.19 -9.59 -8.12
N ALA A 171 -8.42 -9.83 -7.68
CA ALA A 171 -9.10 -11.12 -7.83
C ALA A 171 -9.35 -11.47 -9.32
N GLY A 172 -9.37 -10.46 -10.18
CA GLY A 172 -9.56 -10.61 -11.61
C GLY A 172 -9.58 -9.27 -12.33
N LYS A 173 -9.82 -9.32 -13.65
CA LYS A 173 -9.85 -8.13 -14.51
C LYS A 173 -10.86 -7.08 -14.04
N GLU A 174 -12.03 -7.51 -13.61
CA GLU A 174 -13.10 -6.59 -13.20
C GLU A 174 -12.70 -5.76 -11.97
N GLN A 175 -12.12 -6.40 -10.95
CA GLN A 175 -11.64 -5.69 -9.77
C GLN A 175 -10.50 -4.73 -10.11
N ALA A 176 -9.58 -5.13 -10.99
CA ALA A 176 -8.50 -4.27 -11.45
C ALA A 176 -9.04 -3.00 -12.15
N ILE A 177 -10.05 -3.14 -13.01
CA ILE A 177 -10.69 -2.00 -13.68
C ILE A 177 -11.40 -1.10 -12.66
N ARG A 178 -12.07 -1.67 -11.66
CA ARG A 178 -12.72 -0.87 -10.59
C ARG A 178 -11.70 -0.05 -9.80
N PHE A 179 -10.57 -0.66 -9.43
CA PHE A 179 -9.48 0.05 -8.75
C PHE A 179 -8.90 1.17 -9.63
N MET A 180 -8.66 0.90 -10.92
CA MET A 180 -8.20 1.93 -11.85
C MET A 180 -9.15 3.12 -11.90
N ASN A 181 -10.44 2.88 -12.07
CA ASN A 181 -11.43 3.95 -12.18
C ASN A 181 -11.49 4.78 -10.90
N ILE A 182 -11.46 4.13 -9.71
CA ILE A 182 -11.44 4.85 -8.44
C ILE A 182 -10.17 5.72 -8.32
N LEU A 183 -9.00 5.22 -8.68
CA LEU A 183 -7.75 6.00 -8.61
C LEU A 183 -7.75 7.18 -9.57
N ILE A 184 -8.35 7.04 -10.75
CA ILE A 184 -8.52 8.15 -11.70
C ILE A 184 -9.49 9.19 -11.10
N ASP A 185 -10.61 8.73 -10.54
CA ASP A 185 -11.60 9.62 -9.90
C ASP A 185 -11.00 10.37 -8.70
N ILE A 186 -10.18 9.70 -7.87
CA ILE A 186 -9.43 10.34 -6.77
C ILE A 186 -8.51 11.44 -7.30
N ALA A 187 -7.73 11.13 -8.36
CA ALA A 187 -6.83 12.08 -8.98
C ALA A 187 -7.56 13.34 -9.47
N ASP A 188 -8.68 13.14 -10.15
CA ASP A 188 -9.49 14.22 -10.71
C ASP A 188 -10.17 15.06 -9.61
N GLN A 189 -10.70 14.42 -8.57
CA GLN A 189 -11.35 15.11 -7.45
C GLN A 189 -10.38 15.92 -6.59
N LYS A 190 -9.16 15.42 -6.40
CA LYS A 190 -8.12 16.10 -5.61
C LYS A 190 -7.27 17.06 -6.42
N GLU A 191 -7.46 17.11 -7.75
CA GLU A 191 -6.58 17.84 -8.66
C GLU A 191 -5.10 17.44 -8.46
N GLN A 192 -4.86 16.16 -8.12
CA GLN A 192 -3.55 15.59 -7.81
C GLN A 192 -3.23 14.46 -8.78
N ASP A 193 -2.16 14.59 -9.56
CA ASP A 193 -1.75 13.54 -10.48
C ASP A 193 -0.97 12.41 -9.79
N PHE A 194 -1.09 11.21 -10.34
CA PHE A 194 -0.23 10.05 -10.09
C PHE A 194 0.83 9.91 -11.19
N ASP A 195 1.87 9.12 -10.93
CA ASP A 195 2.94 8.90 -11.90
C ASP A 195 2.60 7.79 -12.91
N GLU A 196 2.25 6.60 -12.42
CA GLU A 196 1.98 5.41 -13.22
C GLU A 196 0.75 4.67 -12.69
N LEU A 197 -0.12 4.23 -13.59
CA LEU A 197 -1.27 3.40 -13.30
C LEU A 197 -1.39 2.35 -14.40
N PHE A 198 -0.88 1.12 -14.12
CA PHE A 198 -0.84 0.05 -15.11
C PHE A 198 -1.69 -1.13 -14.65
N LEU A 199 -2.61 -1.56 -15.50
CA LEU A 199 -3.24 -2.86 -15.33
C LEU A 199 -2.31 -3.92 -15.94
N GLU A 200 -1.77 -4.77 -15.10
CA GLU A 200 -0.86 -5.83 -15.52
C GLU A 200 -1.51 -7.21 -15.41
N ARG A 201 -1.16 -8.09 -16.37
CA ARG A 201 -1.62 -9.48 -16.37
C ARG A 201 -0.50 -10.42 -16.77
N ARG A 202 -0.40 -11.54 -16.06
CA ARG A 202 0.43 -12.69 -16.47
C ARG A 202 -0.42 -13.96 -16.37
N GLY A 203 -0.72 -14.57 -17.51
CA GLY A 203 -1.66 -15.68 -17.57
C GLY A 203 -3.05 -15.28 -17.09
N THR A 204 -3.53 -15.86 -16.00
CA THR A 204 -4.82 -15.56 -15.37
C THR A 204 -4.72 -14.60 -14.18
N VAL A 205 -3.51 -14.21 -13.77
CA VAL A 205 -3.28 -13.35 -12.61
C VAL A 205 -3.26 -11.90 -13.04
N TYR A 206 -4.04 -11.06 -12.33
CA TYR A 206 -4.14 -9.63 -12.54
C TYR A 206 -3.62 -8.90 -11.31
N TRP A 207 -2.93 -7.80 -11.53
CA TRP A 207 -2.58 -6.82 -10.49
C TRP A 207 -2.59 -5.42 -11.08
N LEU A 208 -2.66 -4.45 -10.21
CA LEU A 208 -2.57 -3.05 -10.57
C LEU A 208 -1.26 -2.49 -10.04
N HIS A 209 -0.38 -2.07 -10.94
CA HIS A 209 0.76 -1.24 -10.58
C HIS A 209 0.31 0.20 -10.47
N PHE A 210 0.49 0.79 -9.29
CA PHE A 210 0.18 2.18 -9.02
C PHE A 210 1.39 2.89 -8.45
N ALA A 211 1.73 4.06 -9.00
CA ALA A 211 2.82 4.89 -8.51
C ALA A 211 2.38 6.35 -8.40
N ALA A 212 2.69 6.96 -7.25
CA ALA A 212 2.54 8.39 -7.03
C ALA A 212 3.80 8.94 -6.36
N ARG A 213 4.40 9.93 -6.98
CA ARG A 213 5.59 10.63 -6.48
C ARG A 213 5.17 11.92 -5.77
N PRO A 214 5.97 12.48 -4.88
CA PRO A 214 5.68 13.77 -4.25
C PRO A 214 5.57 14.92 -5.26
N LYS A 215 6.20 14.79 -6.44
CA LYS A 215 6.17 15.77 -7.52
C LYS A 215 6.51 15.14 -8.88
N ASP A 216 6.28 15.89 -9.94
CA ASP A 216 6.62 15.52 -11.32
C ASP A 216 5.95 14.22 -11.78
N ASN A 217 4.70 14.02 -11.39
CA ASN A 217 3.87 12.89 -11.80
C ASN A 217 3.48 13.02 -13.28
N ARG A 218 3.51 11.90 -14.01
CA ARG A 218 3.33 11.87 -15.48
C ARG A 218 1.94 11.51 -15.93
N ARG A 219 1.06 11.05 -15.00
CA ARG A 219 -0.29 10.51 -15.28
C ARG A 219 -0.27 9.45 -16.40
N LYS A 220 0.69 8.56 -16.36
CA LYS A 220 0.83 7.51 -17.35
C LYS A 220 -0.09 6.34 -17.04
N ILE A 221 -0.98 6.00 -17.99
CA ILE A 221 -1.91 4.87 -17.90
C ILE A 221 -1.55 3.86 -18.98
N ASP A 222 -1.48 2.55 -18.66
CA ASP A 222 -1.15 1.51 -19.61
C ASP A 222 -1.78 0.15 -19.23
N PHE A 223 -1.83 -0.76 -20.21
CA PHE A 223 -2.30 -2.13 -20.06
C PHE A 223 -1.17 -3.07 -20.49
N ILE A 224 -0.53 -3.76 -19.53
CA ILE A 224 0.61 -4.65 -19.78
C ILE A 224 0.12 -6.10 -19.70
N LEU A 225 -0.08 -6.70 -20.85
CA LEU A 225 -0.60 -8.06 -20.98
C LEU A 225 0.53 -9.00 -21.45
N LYS A 226 0.96 -9.92 -20.58
CA LYS A 226 2.01 -10.92 -20.85
C LYS A 226 1.49 -12.32 -20.76
#